data_2e9aae2e4993f449496c10155d2f6c7d
#
_entry.id   2e9aae2e4993f449496c10155d2f6c7d
#
_cell.length_a   1.000
_cell.length_b   1.000
_cell.length_c   1.000
_cell.angle_alpha   90.00
_cell.angle_beta   90.00
_cell.angle_gamma   90.00
#
_symmetry.space_group_name_H-M   'P 1'
#
loop_
_entity.id
_entity.type
_entity.pdbx_description
1 polymer ?
#
loop_
_entity_poly.entity_id
_entity_poly.type
_entity_poly.pdbx_seq_one_letter_code
_entity_poly.pdbx_strand_id
1 'polypeptide(L)'
;MTESKASILLVDDDRDILKLVSLRLSAAGYSVLTAESGAQALAQLAVARPRLVITDLRMEGMDGMALFERIHGAMPTLPVIILTAHGTIPDAVAATQRGVFSFLTKPFDGKDLLAQVEQALKLS
;
A
#
# COMPACT_ATOMS: atom_id res chain seq x y z
N MET A 1 -28.75 -1.41 2.30
CA MET A 1 -27.67 -0.59 1.77
C MET A 1 -26.33 -1.31 1.96
N THR A 2 -25.57 -1.36 0.94
CA THR A 2 -24.26 -2.00 1.02
C THR A 2 -23.20 -0.96 1.32
N GLU A 3 -22.49 -1.14 2.40
CA GLU A 3 -21.40 -0.26 2.72
C GLU A 3 -20.11 -0.83 2.11
N SER A 4 -19.35 0.00 1.46
CA SER A 4 -18.03 -0.42 1.01
C SER A 4 -17.11 -0.58 2.21
N LYS A 5 -16.21 -1.52 2.12
CA LYS A 5 -15.14 -1.64 3.09
C LYS A 5 -14.24 -0.40 3.01
N ALA A 6 -13.25 -0.35 3.89
CA ALA A 6 -12.35 0.79 3.94
C ALA A 6 -11.73 1.12 2.59
N SER A 7 -11.32 2.36 2.41
CA SER A 7 -10.62 2.77 1.21
C SER A 7 -9.12 2.53 1.35
N ILE A 8 -8.50 2.13 0.26
CA ILE A 8 -7.09 1.77 0.18
C ILE A 8 -6.44 2.62 -0.93
N LEU A 9 -5.31 3.21 -0.64
CA LEU A 9 -4.50 3.90 -1.65
C LEU A 9 -3.43 2.93 -2.14
N LEU A 10 -3.44 2.66 -3.43
CA LEU A 10 -2.48 1.77 -4.08
C LEU A 10 -1.53 2.59 -4.92
N VAL A 11 -0.22 2.44 -4.69
CA VAL A 11 0.81 3.24 -5.34
C VAL A 11 1.78 2.33 -6.07
N ASP A 12 1.90 2.49 -7.38
CA ASP A 12 2.85 1.73 -8.20
C ASP A 12 3.00 2.48 -9.52
N ASP A 13 4.21 2.57 -10.05
CA ASP A 13 4.44 3.20 -11.35
C ASP A 13 4.14 2.26 -12.52
N ASP A 14 3.87 0.98 -12.25
CA ASP A 14 3.44 0.01 -13.24
C ASP A 14 1.90 -0.01 -13.30
N ARG A 15 1.34 0.50 -14.39
CA ARG A 15 -0.11 0.59 -14.57
C ARG A 15 -0.80 -0.76 -14.62
N ASP A 16 -0.11 -1.78 -15.11
CA ASP A 16 -0.68 -3.13 -15.16
C ASP A 16 -0.86 -3.70 -13.76
N ILE A 17 0.13 -3.45 -12.89
CA ILE A 17 0.04 -3.86 -11.49
C ILE A 17 -1.08 -3.09 -10.77
N LEU A 18 -1.17 -1.78 -10.99
CA LEU A 18 -2.25 -0.98 -10.42
C LEU A 18 -3.61 -1.56 -10.78
N LYS A 19 -3.79 -1.88 -12.06
CA LYS A 19 -5.06 -2.43 -12.54
C LYS A 19 -5.36 -3.79 -11.92
N LEU A 20 -4.38 -4.69 -11.94
CA LEU A 20 -4.55 -6.05 -11.43
C LEU A 20 -4.88 -6.05 -9.93
N VAL A 21 -4.10 -5.35 -9.14
CA VAL A 21 -4.30 -5.31 -7.69
C VAL A 21 -5.59 -4.56 -7.34
N SER A 22 -5.88 -3.46 -8.05
CA SER A 22 -7.14 -2.74 -7.85
C SER A 22 -8.35 -3.62 -8.07
N LEU A 23 -8.35 -4.43 -9.14
CA LEU A 23 -9.44 -5.34 -9.42
C LEU A 23 -9.61 -6.36 -8.29
N ARG A 24 -8.50 -6.88 -7.78
CA ARG A 24 -8.55 -7.86 -6.72
C ARG A 24 -9.10 -7.28 -5.42
N LEU A 25 -8.66 -6.09 -5.06
CA LEU A 25 -9.13 -5.41 -3.85
C LEU A 25 -10.59 -4.98 -3.99
N SER A 26 -10.97 -4.47 -5.16
CA SER A 26 -12.35 -4.08 -5.42
C SER A 26 -13.30 -5.27 -5.37
N ALA A 27 -12.87 -6.42 -5.87
CA ALA A 27 -13.66 -7.65 -5.82
C ALA A 27 -13.88 -8.12 -4.38
N ALA A 28 -12.96 -7.77 -3.46
CA ALA A 28 -13.10 -8.07 -2.05
C ALA A 28 -13.95 -7.03 -1.29
N GLY A 29 -14.42 -5.99 -1.98
CA GLY A 29 -15.31 -4.99 -1.40
C GLY A 29 -14.66 -3.68 -0.97
N TYR A 30 -13.35 -3.53 -1.17
CA TYR A 30 -12.65 -2.30 -0.79
C TYR A 30 -12.80 -1.23 -1.86
N SER A 31 -12.80 0.03 -1.45
CA SER A 31 -12.68 1.17 -2.37
C SER A 31 -11.20 1.41 -2.63
N VAL A 32 -10.80 1.53 -3.89
CA VAL A 32 -9.39 1.66 -4.24
C VAL A 32 -9.14 2.98 -4.94
N LEU A 33 -8.17 3.73 -4.41
CA LEU A 33 -7.59 4.91 -5.05
C LEU A 33 -6.22 4.49 -5.59
N THR A 34 -5.84 5.01 -6.73
CA THR A 34 -4.54 4.67 -7.32
C THR A 34 -3.68 5.91 -7.51
N ALA A 35 -2.38 5.73 -7.40
CA ALA A 35 -1.38 6.76 -7.68
C ALA A 35 -0.20 6.09 -8.39
N GLU A 36 0.39 6.81 -9.35
CA GLU A 36 1.51 6.27 -10.14
C GLU A 36 2.87 6.74 -9.64
N SER A 37 2.88 7.55 -8.59
CA SER A 37 4.12 8.06 -8.00
C SER A 37 3.90 8.44 -6.55
N GLY A 38 4.99 8.62 -5.83
CA GLY A 38 4.93 9.10 -4.44
C GLY A 38 4.30 10.48 -4.35
N ALA A 39 4.61 11.36 -5.30
CA ALA A 39 4.03 12.70 -5.32
C ALA A 39 2.52 12.67 -5.50
N GLN A 40 2.02 11.83 -6.42
CA GLN A 40 0.59 11.64 -6.59
C GLN A 40 -0.06 11.06 -5.34
N ALA A 41 0.61 10.11 -4.70
CA ALA A 41 0.12 9.50 -3.48
C ALA A 41 -0.06 10.55 -2.38
N LEU A 42 0.92 11.41 -2.18
CA LEU A 42 0.84 12.47 -1.18
C LEU A 42 -0.28 13.46 -1.48
N ALA A 43 -0.49 13.78 -2.75
CA ALA A 43 -1.59 14.65 -3.17
C ALA A 43 -2.95 14.00 -2.87
N GLN A 44 -3.08 12.71 -3.11
CA GLN A 44 -4.30 11.96 -2.80
C GLN A 44 -4.56 11.92 -1.30
N LEU A 45 -3.51 11.73 -0.50
CA LEU A 45 -3.63 11.69 0.96
C LEU A 45 -4.10 13.02 1.55
N ALA A 46 -3.82 14.12 0.87
CA ALA A 46 -4.25 15.44 1.32
C ALA A 46 -5.77 15.63 1.22
N VAL A 47 -6.42 14.95 0.29
CA VAL A 47 -7.85 15.14 0.03
C VAL A 47 -8.70 13.90 0.36
N ALA A 48 -8.16 12.73 0.13
CA ALA A 48 -8.83 11.47 0.46
C ALA A 48 -8.14 10.88 1.68
N ARG A 49 -8.87 10.28 2.57
CA ARG A 49 -8.30 9.72 3.80
C ARG A 49 -8.41 8.21 3.78
N PRO A 50 -7.53 7.53 3.03
CA PRO A 50 -7.56 6.07 3.00
C PRO A 50 -7.17 5.52 4.37
N ARG A 51 -7.58 4.29 4.62
CA ARG A 51 -7.27 3.63 5.88
C ARG A 51 -6.05 2.71 5.77
N LEU A 52 -5.52 2.57 4.56
CA LEU A 52 -4.36 1.73 4.29
C LEU A 52 -3.68 2.23 3.03
N VAL A 53 -2.36 2.19 3.02
CA VAL A 53 -1.57 2.46 1.81
C VAL A 53 -0.81 1.19 1.44
N ILE A 54 -0.87 0.81 0.16
CA ILE A 54 -0.05 -0.26 -0.39
C ILE A 54 0.83 0.39 -1.45
N THR A 55 2.15 0.26 -1.34
CA THR A 55 3.07 0.89 -2.27
C THR A 55 4.14 -0.09 -2.75
N ASP A 56 4.58 0.09 -4.00
CA ASP A 56 5.80 -0.57 -4.47
C ASP A 56 7.01 0.07 -3.78
N LEU A 57 8.08 -0.69 -3.64
CA LEU A 57 9.33 -0.20 -3.07
C LEU A 57 10.12 0.62 -4.08
N ARG A 58 10.21 0.14 -5.31
CA ARG A 58 11.04 0.76 -6.35
C ARG A 58 10.18 1.56 -7.32
N MET A 59 10.25 2.87 -7.19
CA MET A 59 9.55 3.79 -8.08
C MET A 59 10.50 4.92 -8.46
N GLU A 60 10.26 5.50 -9.63
CA GLU A 60 11.02 6.64 -10.09
C GLU A 60 10.76 7.84 -9.18
N GLY A 61 11.81 8.58 -8.87
CA GLY A 61 11.70 9.72 -7.95
C GLY A 61 11.65 9.25 -6.51
N MET A 62 10.52 9.48 -5.85
CA MET A 62 10.34 9.06 -4.46
C MET A 62 10.04 7.56 -4.42
N ASP A 63 10.89 6.77 -3.78
CA ASP A 63 10.64 5.33 -3.65
C ASP A 63 9.65 5.04 -2.52
N GLY A 64 9.29 3.75 -2.38
CA GLY A 64 8.29 3.33 -1.39
C GLY A 64 8.68 3.60 0.04
N MET A 65 9.97 3.49 0.39
CA MET A 65 10.43 3.76 1.74
C MET A 65 10.39 5.26 2.04
N ALA A 66 10.78 6.10 1.07
CA ALA A 66 10.69 7.54 1.23
C ALA A 66 9.23 7.97 1.39
N LEU A 67 8.34 7.39 0.60
CA LEU A 67 6.90 7.64 0.72
C LEU A 67 6.40 7.22 2.10
N PHE A 68 6.78 6.02 2.56
CA PHE A 68 6.41 5.54 3.88
C PHE A 68 6.86 6.51 4.98
N GLU A 69 8.10 6.97 4.91
CA GLU A 69 8.63 7.88 5.94
C GLU A 69 7.83 9.19 6.00
N ARG A 70 7.44 9.71 4.83
CA ARG A 70 6.58 10.89 4.76
C ARG A 70 5.21 10.65 5.39
N ILE A 71 4.61 9.51 5.06
CA ILE A 71 3.30 9.13 5.60
C ILE A 71 3.39 8.91 7.10
N HIS A 72 4.38 8.16 7.54
CA HIS A 72 4.54 7.82 8.96
C HIS A 72 4.80 9.04 9.82
N GLY A 73 5.54 10.00 9.28
CA GLY A 73 5.80 11.26 10.00
C GLY A 73 4.56 12.12 10.18
N ALA A 74 3.65 12.11 9.20
CA ALA A 74 2.43 12.92 9.24
C ALA A 74 1.24 12.16 9.83
N MET A 75 1.17 10.85 9.59
CA MET A 75 0.04 10.00 9.98
C MET A 75 0.57 8.67 10.54
N PRO A 76 1.12 8.67 11.76
CA PRO A 76 1.80 7.48 12.29
C PRO A 76 0.89 6.27 12.50
N THR A 77 -0.41 6.46 12.54
CA THR A 77 -1.35 5.34 12.70
C THR A 77 -1.85 4.77 11.38
N LEU A 78 -1.51 5.40 10.26
CA LEU A 78 -1.92 4.89 8.94
C LEU A 78 -1.00 3.73 8.55
N PRO A 79 -1.52 2.49 8.43
CA PRO A 79 -0.68 1.35 8.09
C PRO A 79 -0.23 1.41 6.63
N VAL A 80 0.98 0.95 6.38
CA VAL A 80 1.55 0.87 5.03
C VAL A 80 2.05 -0.55 4.79
N ILE A 81 1.65 -1.10 3.64
CA ILE A 81 2.14 -2.40 3.15
C ILE A 81 3.01 -2.13 1.93
N ILE A 82 4.17 -2.76 1.88
CA ILE A 82 5.03 -2.71 0.68
C ILE A 82 4.81 -3.98 -0.13
N LEU A 83 4.54 -3.82 -1.42
CA LEU A 83 4.30 -4.93 -2.35
C LEU A 83 5.21 -4.73 -3.55
N THR A 84 6.29 -5.49 -3.63
CA THR A 84 7.34 -5.23 -4.61
C THR A 84 7.93 -6.51 -5.21
N ALA A 85 8.39 -6.42 -6.47
CA ALA A 85 9.15 -7.48 -7.13
C ALA A 85 10.65 -7.41 -6.78
N HIS A 86 11.09 -6.34 -6.13
CA HIS A 86 12.51 -6.03 -5.94
C HIS A 86 12.96 -6.10 -4.48
N GLY A 87 12.17 -6.69 -3.62
CA GLY A 87 12.50 -6.77 -2.20
C GLY A 87 13.39 -7.96 -1.88
N THR A 88 14.22 -7.78 -0.88
CA THR A 88 15.05 -8.83 -0.29
C THR A 88 14.62 -9.03 1.16
N ILE A 89 15.10 -10.12 1.79
CA ILE A 89 14.82 -10.36 3.21
C ILE A 89 15.37 -9.22 4.08
N PRO A 90 16.63 -8.74 3.87
CA PRO A 90 17.10 -7.57 4.61
C PRO A 90 16.25 -6.32 4.41
N ASP A 91 15.73 -6.08 3.20
CA ASP A 91 14.84 -4.95 2.95
C ASP A 91 13.56 -5.08 3.77
N ALA A 92 12.98 -6.28 3.82
CA ALA A 92 11.76 -6.54 4.58
C ALA A 92 11.98 -6.32 6.08
N VAL A 93 13.09 -6.79 6.61
CA VAL A 93 13.43 -6.62 8.03
C VAL A 93 13.60 -5.13 8.34
N ALA A 94 14.36 -4.41 7.52
CA ALA A 94 14.58 -2.98 7.72
C ALA A 94 13.28 -2.19 7.67
N ALA A 95 12.41 -2.51 6.70
CA ALA A 95 11.12 -1.83 6.54
C ALA A 95 10.22 -2.05 7.75
N THR A 96 10.10 -3.28 8.22
CA THR A 96 9.25 -3.59 9.38
C THR A 96 9.79 -2.96 10.66
N GLN A 97 11.10 -2.89 10.82
CA GLN A 97 11.71 -2.21 11.96
C GLN A 97 11.41 -0.72 11.97
N ARG A 98 11.23 -0.12 10.80
CA ARG A 98 10.87 1.30 10.68
C ARG A 98 9.38 1.57 10.91
N GLY A 99 8.56 0.53 10.88
CA GLY A 99 7.13 0.68 11.15
C GLY A 99 6.22 0.30 9.98
N VAL A 100 6.76 -0.20 8.88
CA VAL A 100 5.96 -0.76 7.79
C VAL A 100 5.18 -1.93 8.34
N PHE A 101 3.88 -1.98 8.08
CA PHE A 101 3.03 -3.03 8.61
C PHE A 101 3.38 -4.40 8.05
N SER A 102 3.59 -4.49 6.75
CA SER A 102 3.87 -5.75 6.09
C SER A 102 4.65 -5.51 4.80
N PHE A 103 5.43 -6.50 4.41
CA PHE A 103 6.27 -6.44 3.22
C PHE A 103 6.04 -7.72 2.42
N LEU A 104 5.46 -7.59 1.24
CA LEU A 104 5.13 -8.72 0.37
C LEU A 104 5.93 -8.63 -0.93
N THR A 105 6.38 -9.78 -1.43
CA THR A 105 7.11 -9.84 -2.70
C THR A 105 6.21 -10.33 -3.81
N LYS A 106 6.40 -9.77 -5.01
CA LYS A 106 5.74 -10.25 -6.22
C LYS A 106 6.55 -11.41 -6.83
N PRO A 107 5.95 -12.44 -7.40
CA PRO A 107 4.51 -12.62 -7.48
C PRO A 107 3.92 -12.97 -6.11
N PHE A 108 2.76 -12.45 -5.83
CA PHE A 108 2.08 -12.66 -4.55
C PHE A 108 0.86 -13.55 -4.73
N ASP A 109 0.48 -14.25 -3.67
CA ASP A 109 -0.78 -14.95 -3.62
C ASP A 109 -1.87 -13.94 -3.24
N GLY A 110 -2.95 -13.90 -4.00
CA GLY A 110 -4.06 -12.99 -3.70
C GLY A 110 -4.65 -13.18 -2.32
N LYS A 111 -4.66 -14.40 -1.82
CA LYS A 111 -5.13 -14.69 -0.46
C LYS A 111 -4.22 -14.08 0.59
N ASP A 112 -2.91 -14.14 0.37
CA ASP A 112 -1.94 -13.56 1.29
C ASP A 112 -2.08 -12.04 1.33
N LEU A 113 -2.24 -11.42 0.17
CA LEU A 113 -2.45 -9.98 0.10
C LEU A 113 -3.70 -9.57 0.87
N LEU A 114 -4.83 -10.25 0.63
CA LEU A 114 -6.08 -9.93 1.29
C LEU A 114 -6.00 -10.17 2.81
N ALA A 115 -5.29 -11.21 3.23
CA ALA A 115 -5.09 -11.49 4.65
C ALA A 115 -4.31 -10.35 5.32
N GLN A 116 -3.27 -9.84 4.68
CA GLN A 116 -2.49 -8.73 5.21
C GLN A 116 -3.30 -7.44 5.25
N VAL A 117 -4.10 -7.19 4.24
CA VAL A 117 -5.00 -6.04 4.20
C VAL A 117 -5.99 -6.08 5.38
N GLU A 118 -6.62 -7.24 5.59
CA GLU A 118 -7.54 -7.40 6.72
C GLU A 118 -6.86 -7.16 8.06
N GLN A 119 -5.66 -7.72 8.25
CA GLN A 119 -4.91 -7.53 9.49
C GLN A 119 -4.56 -6.07 9.71
N ALA A 120 -4.08 -5.38 8.68
CA ALA A 120 -3.72 -3.98 8.78
C ALA A 120 -4.92 -3.10 9.18
N LEU A 121 -6.08 -3.37 8.58
CA LEU A 121 -7.29 -2.61 8.86
C LEU A 121 -7.87 -2.91 10.24
N LYS A 122 -7.69 -4.14 10.73
CA LYS A 122 -8.13 -4.53 12.06
C LYS A 122 -7.34 -3.86 13.16
N LEU A 123 -6.03 -3.69 12.93
CA LEU A 123 -5.11 -3.20 13.95
C LEU A 123 -4.92 -1.68 13.92
N SER A 124 -5.46 -1.03 12.91
CA SER A 124 -5.31 0.40 12.78
C SER A 124 -6.40 1.20 13.51
#